data_8e75aefdf3993dfa1dd37af3a9f8d01b
#
_entry.id   8e75aefdf3993dfa1dd37af3a9f8d01b
#
_cell.length_a   1.000
_cell.length_b   1.000
_cell.length_c   1.000
_cell.angle_alpha   90.00
_cell.angle_beta   90.00
_cell.angle_gamma   90.00
#
_symmetry.space_group_name_H-M   'P 1'
#
loop_
_entity.id
_entity.type
_entity.pdbx_description
1 polymer ?
#
loop_
_entity_poly.entity_id
_entity_poly.type
_entity_poly.pdbx_seq_one_letter_code
_entity_poly.pdbx_strand_id
1 'polypeptide(L)'
;MTKVEKLRQRFLSKPRDFTWRELVTLLKGLGYRPRDGGATGGSRVRFVHPDRPPLLLHRPHPSPVLKRYQLDQIEEVLRTEGLL
;
A
#
# COMPACT_ATOMS: atom_id res chain seq x y z
N MET A 1 16.90 -6.63 11.11
CA MET A 1 15.52 -6.31 10.66
C MET A 1 15.41 -6.51 9.17
N THR A 2 14.30 -7.06 8.75
CA THR A 2 14.03 -7.23 7.33
C THR A 2 13.66 -5.89 6.70
N LYS A 3 13.77 -5.83 5.38
CA LYS A 3 13.34 -4.65 4.63
C LYS A 3 11.86 -4.34 4.87
N VAL A 4 11.03 -5.37 4.97
CA VAL A 4 9.60 -5.21 5.20
C VAL A 4 9.34 -4.59 6.58
N GLU A 5 10.04 -5.04 7.60
CA GLU A 5 9.87 -4.47 8.94
C GLU A 5 10.27 -3.01 9.00
N LYS A 6 11.36 -2.65 8.33
CA LYS A 6 11.78 -1.25 8.25
C LYS A 6 10.73 -0.40 7.54
N LEU A 7 10.18 -0.91 6.45
CA LEU A 7 9.13 -0.20 5.72
C LEU A 7 7.85 -0.07 6.56
N ARG A 8 7.53 -1.12 7.33
CA ARG A 8 6.37 -1.07 8.22
C ARG A 8 6.53 0.03 9.26
N GLN A 9 7.69 0.09 9.91
CA GLN A 9 7.96 1.13 10.90
C GLN A 9 7.92 2.51 10.28
N ARG A 10 8.51 2.66 9.11
CA ARG A 10 8.50 3.91 8.38
C ARG A 10 7.07 4.32 8.01
N PHE A 11 6.28 3.38 7.52
CA PHE A 11 4.87 3.62 7.19
C PHE A 11 4.08 4.10 8.42
N LEU A 12 4.28 3.45 9.55
CA LEU A 12 3.55 3.80 10.78
C LEU A 12 3.96 5.17 11.32
N SER A 13 5.15 5.64 11.01
CA SER A 13 5.58 6.97 11.40
C SER A 13 4.95 8.08 10.57
N LYS A 14 4.23 7.73 9.51
CA LYS A 14 3.53 8.68 8.64
C LYS A 14 4.45 9.74 8.07
N PRO A 15 5.54 9.35 7.39
CA PRO A 15 6.46 10.33 6.82
C PRO A 15 5.82 11.06 5.66
N ARG A 16 6.34 12.25 5.36
CA ARG A 16 5.81 13.07 4.28
C ARG A 16 6.31 12.64 2.90
N ASP A 17 7.26 11.72 2.87
CA ASP A 17 7.92 11.29 1.63
C ASP A 17 7.78 9.80 1.36
N PHE A 18 6.77 9.17 1.94
CA PHE A 18 6.52 7.74 1.69
C PHE A 18 5.98 7.57 0.28
N THR A 19 6.68 6.77 -0.53
CA THR A 19 6.36 6.65 -1.94
C THR A 19 5.46 5.45 -2.24
N TRP A 20 4.80 5.50 -3.40
CA TRP A 20 4.03 4.38 -3.91
C TRP A 20 4.89 3.11 -4.02
N ARG A 21 6.13 3.26 -4.47
CA ARG A 21 7.03 2.12 -4.60
C ARG A 21 7.31 1.45 -3.25
N GLU A 22 7.51 2.26 -2.22
CA GLU A 22 7.69 1.74 -0.86
C GLU A 22 6.44 1.01 -0.39
N LEU A 23 5.27 1.56 -0.67
CA LEU A 23 4.01 0.92 -0.31
C LEU A 23 3.86 -0.42 -1.00
N VAL A 24 4.15 -0.49 -2.31
CA VAL A 24 4.05 -1.75 -3.05
C VAL A 24 4.96 -2.81 -2.43
N THR A 25 6.19 -2.42 -2.09
CA THR A 25 7.13 -3.34 -1.45
C THR A 25 6.61 -3.84 -0.10
N LEU A 26 6.05 -2.92 0.70
CA LEU A 26 5.46 -3.29 1.99
C LEU A 26 4.30 -4.27 1.81
N LEU A 27 3.38 -3.96 0.90
CA LEU A 27 2.23 -4.81 0.67
C LEU A 27 2.62 -6.21 0.16
N LYS A 28 3.61 -6.28 -0.71
CA LYS A 28 4.14 -7.56 -1.15
C LYS A 28 4.68 -8.38 0.02
N GLY A 29 5.35 -7.72 0.95
CA GLY A 29 5.85 -8.38 2.15
C GLY A 29 4.73 -8.88 3.06
N LEU A 30 3.56 -8.27 2.99
CA LEU A 30 2.39 -8.68 3.75
C LEU A 30 1.53 -9.72 3.03
N GLY A 31 1.93 -10.14 1.84
CA GLY A 31 1.23 -11.18 1.10
C GLY A 31 0.37 -10.70 -0.06
N TYR A 32 0.30 -9.40 -0.28
CA TYR A 32 -0.46 -8.86 -1.41
C TYR A 32 0.35 -8.86 -2.69
N ARG A 33 -0.36 -8.92 -3.81
CA ARG A 33 0.25 -8.80 -5.13
C ARG A 33 -0.54 -7.79 -5.94
N PRO A 34 0.12 -6.85 -6.59
CA PRO A 34 -0.60 -5.93 -7.46
C PRO A 34 -1.15 -6.68 -8.64
N ARG A 35 -2.41 -6.45 -8.93
CA ARG A 35 -3.05 -6.94 -10.12
C ARG A 35 -3.40 -5.75 -10.97
N ASP A 36 -2.80 -5.71 -12.12
CA ASP A 36 -3.11 -4.66 -13.06
C ASP A 36 -4.57 -4.84 -13.45
N GLY A 37 -5.38 -3.83 -13.17
CA GLY A 37 -6.80 -3.87 -13.46
C GLY A 37 -7.11 -3.95 -14.94
N GLY A 38 -6.13 -4.28 -15.74
CA GLY A 38 -6.31 -4.39 -17.16
C GLY A 38 -6.62 -3.05 -17.78
N ALA A 39 -7.54 -3.08 -18.69
CA ALA A 39 -7.75 -2.02 -19.64
C ALA A 39 -8.37 -0.75 -19.09
N THR A 40 -8.68 -0.69 -17.83
CA THR A 40 -9.45 0.45 -17.35
C THR A 40 -8.66 1.74 -17.28
N GLY A 41 -7.36 1.67 -17.46
CA GLY A 41 -6.54 2.86 -17.36
C GLY A 41 -6.78 3.60 -16.04
N GLY A 42 -6.09 4.66 -15.83
CA GLY A 42 -6.26 5.43 -14.62
C GLY A 42 -5.36 4.97 -13.50
N SER A 43 -5.55 5.56 -12.35
CA SER A 43 -4.63 5.42 -11.24
C SER A 43 -4.97 4.31 -10.27
N ARG A 44 -6.02 3.56 -10.50
CA ARG A 44 -6.45 2.49 -9.61
C ARG A 44 -5.59 1.25 -9.78
N VAL A 45 -5.13 0.71 -8.66
CA VAL A 45 -4.39 -0.54 -8.64
C VAL A 45 -5.06 -1.47 -7.64
N ARG A 46 -5.31 -2.69 -8.07
CA ARG A 46 -5.90 -3.71 -7.22
C ARG A 46 -4.81 -4.61 -6.66
N PHE A 47 -4.79 -4.76 -5.35
CA PHE A 47 -3.86 -5.69 -4.69
C PHE A 47 -4.66 -6.87 -4.18
N VAL A 48 -4.22 -8.08 -4.50
CA VAL A 48 -4.90 -9.31 -4.12
C VAL A 48 -4.07 -10.09 -3.11
N HIS A 49 -4.76 -10.80 -2.24
CA HIS A 49 -4.17 -11.60 -1.18
C HIS A 49 -4.87 -12.96 -1.17
N PRO A 50 -4.14 -14.07 -0.92
CA PRO A 50 -4.77 -15.39 -0.93
C PRO A 50 -5.83 -15.60 0.15
N ASP A 51 -5.72 -14.89 1.28
CA ASP A 51 -6.60 -15.13 2.43
C ASP A 51 -7.40 -13.91 2.85
N ARG A 52 -7.33 -12.81 2.12
CA ARG A 52 -7.93 -11.55 2.55
C ARG A 52 -8.59 -10.84 1.39
N PRO A 53 -9.55 -9.94 1.67
CA PRO A 53 -10.18 -9.19 0.59
C PRO A 53 -9.17 -8.32 -0.17
N PRO A 54 -9.43 -8.04 -1.43
CA PRO A 54 -8.53 -7.19 -2.21
C PRO A 54 -8.56 -5.75 -1.72
N LEU A 55 -7.46 -5.06 -1.97
CA LEU A 55 -7.34 -3.63 -1.72
C LEU A 55 -7.40 -2.89 -3.04
N LEU A 56 -8.20 -1.84 -3.09
CA LEU A 56 -8.24 -0.93 -4.24
C LEU A 56 -7.60 0.37 -3.81
N LEU A 57 -6.47 0.70 -4.41
CA LEU A 57 -5.72 1.88 -4.05
C LEU A 57 -5.50 2.76 -5.26
N HIS A 58 -5.43 4.07 -5.01
CA HIS A 58 -5.12 5.04 -6.06
C HIS A 58 -3.64 5.36 -6.03
N ARG A 59 -2.98 5.15 -7.17
CA ARG A 59 -1.60 5.57 -7.33
C ARG A 59 -1.56 7.10 -7.34
N PRO A 60 -0.74 7.72 -6.48
CA PRO A 60 -0.66 9.18 -6.49
C PRO A 60 -0.07 9.69 -7.79
N HIS A 61 -0.58 10.83 -8.24
CA HIS A 61 -0.21 11.42 -9.52
C HIS A 61 -0.36 12.94 -9.42
N PRO A 62 0.56 13.71 -9.97
CA PRO A 62 1.76 13.30 -10.72
C PRO A 62 2.94 12.86 -9.85
N SER A 63 2.94 13.23 -8.56
CA SER A 63 4.02 12.84 -7.65
C SER A 63 3.81 11.41 -7.16
N PRO A 64 4.88 10.60 -7.04
CA PRO A 64 4.75 9.25 -6.49
C PRO A 64 4.62 9.21 -4.97
N VAL A 65 4.59 10.36 -4.30
CA VAL A 65 4.53 10.44 -2.85
C VAL A 65 3.08 10.36 -2.37
N LEU A 66 2.84 9.48 -1.39
CA LEU A 66 1.52 9.32 -0.81
C LEU A 66 1.19 10.45 0.16
N LYS A 67 -0.06 10.90 0.12
CA LYS A 67 -0.54 11.93 1.04
C LYS A 67 -0.90 11.30 2.38
N ARG A 68 -0.91 12.13 3.42
CA ARG A 68 -1.20 11.66 4.78
C ARG A 68 -2.52 10.90 4.86
N TYR A 69 -3.57 11.43 4.23
CA TYR A 69 -4.87 10.76 4.31
C TYR A 69 -4.85 9.38 3.64
N GLN A 70 -4.02 9.21 2.60
CA GLN A 70 -3.87 7.90 1.97
C GLN A 70 -3.19 6.92 2.91
N LEU A 71 -2.15 7.36 3.60
CA LEU A 71 -1.47 6.52 4.59
C LEU A 71 -2.41 6.12 5.72
N ASP A 72 -3.23 7.06 6.19
CA ASP A 72 -4.17 6.78 7.26
C ASP A 72 -5.22 5.76 6.84
N GLN A 73 -5.77 5.89 5.65
CA GLN A 73 -6.75 4.94 5.13
C GLN A 73 -6.17 3.55 4.96
N ILE A 74 -4.96 3.47 4.43
CA ILE A 74 -4.29 2.17 4.23
C ILE A 74 -3.99 1.52 5.58
N GLU A 75 -3.52 2.30 6.55
CA GLU A 75 -3.28 1.77 7.89
C GLU A 75 -4.54 1.20 8.50
N GLU A 76 -5.66 1.90 8.39
CA GLU A 76 -6.92 1.43 8.94
C GLU A 76 -7.32 0.08 8.36
N VAL A 77 -7.21 -0.07 7.04
CA VAL A 77 -7.53 -1.33 6.39
C VAL A 77 -6.60 -2.44 6.86
N LEU A 78 -5.30 -2.18 6.91
CA LEU A 78 -4.33 -3.20 7.30
C LEU A 78 -4.50 -3.61 8.76
N ARG A 79 -4.88 -2.69 9.65
CA ARG A 79 -5.18 -3.03 11.03
C ARG A 79 -6.44 -3.87 11.15
N THR A 80 -7.47 -3.52 10.38
CA THR A 80 -8.71 -4.29 10.34
C THR A 80 -8.43 -5.73 9.91
N GLU A 81 -7.51 -5.91 8.97
CA GLU A 81 -7.13 -7.24 8.48
C GLU A 81 -6.12 -7.95 9.38
N GLY A 82 -5.72 -7.34 10.48
CA GLY A 82 -4.78 -7.96 11.40
C GLY A 82 -3.34 -7.99 10.92
N LEU A 83 -2.98 -7.16 9.94
CA LEU A 83 -1.65 -7.15 9.37
C LEU A 83 -0.73 -6.10 9.99
N LEU A 84 -1.30 -5.20 10.75
CA LEU A 84 -0.54 -4.19 11.49
C LEU A 84 -0.92 -4.19 12.94
#